data_4c93a6eb462f9c79432fadf913c725c0
#
_entry.id   4c93a6eb462f9c79432fadf913c725c0
#
_cell.length_a   1.000
_cell.length_b   1.000
_cell.length_c   1.000
_cell.angle_alpha   90.00
_cell.angle_beta   90.00
_cell.angle_gamma   90.00
#
_symmetry.space_group_name_H-M   'P 1'
#
loop_
_entity.id
_entity.type
_entity.pdbx_description
1 polymer ?
#
loop_
_entity_poly.entity_id
_entity_poly.type
_entity_poly.pdbx_seq_one_letter_code
_entity_poly.pdbx_strand_id
1 'polypeptide(L)'
;MTITPTGVDHVSINVPDVPGALAFYTETLGLNQNFTRPDFGFPGAWLDTANGQQVHLIGADAPPTLGQHFALVYDDLDVVVAELRQKGFEVSDPIPVGETKRRQAFLTDPWGNGIELHQRPPA
;
A
#
# COMPACT_ATOMS: atom_id res chain seq x y z
N MET A 1 -24.41 23.96 6.81
CA MET A 1 -23.49 22.93 7.36
C MET A 1 -22.69 22.33 6.22
N THR A 2 -21.39 22.24 6.39
CA THR A 2 -20.52 21.61 5.40
C THR A 2 -20.22 20.18 5.85
N ILE A 3 -20.38 19.23 4.93
CA ILE A 3 -19.98 17.84 5.17
C ILE A 3 -18.55 17.68 4.71
N THR A 4 -17.63 17.44 5.65
CA THR A 4 -16.20 17.30 5.37
C THR A 4 -15.68 16.06 6.10
N PRO A 5 -15.14 15.06 5.38
CA PRO A 5 -14.50 13.94 6.05
C PRO A 5 -13.22 14.41 6.74
N THR A 6 -12.90 13.81 7.87
CA THR A 6 -11.72 14.18 8.66
C THR A 6 -10.46 13.45 8.19
N GLY A 7 -10.59 12.46 7.34
CA GLY A 7 -9.46 11.70 6.81
C GLY A 7 -9.91 10.44 6.10
N VAL A 8 -8.95 9.65 5.69
CA VAL A 8 -9.16 8.30 5.18
C VAL A 8 -8.84 7.34 6.33
N ASP A 9 -9.79 6.48 6.70
CA ASP A 9 -9.58 5.49 7.76
C ASP A 9 -8.77 4.30 7.24
N HIS A 10 -9.21 3.74 6.13
CA HIS A 10 -8.53 2.60 5.53
C HIS A 10 -8.80 2.51 4.03
N VAL A 11 -8.00 1.71 3.36
CA VAL A 11 -8.25 1.23 1.99
C VAL A 11 -8.39 -0.28 2.04
N SER A 12 -9.21 -0.85 1.16
CA SER A 12 -9.40 -2.30 1.08
C SER A 12 -8.99 -2.80 -0.29
N ILE A 13 -8.27 -3.93 -0.32
CA ILE A 13 -7.86 -4.58 -1.55
C ILE A 13 -8.20 -6.07 -1.48
N ASN A 14 -8.53 -6.63 -2.63
CA ASN A 14 -8.78 -8.06 -2.75
C ASN A 14 -7.49 -8.80 -3.08
N VAL A 15 -7.22 -9.88 -2.36
CA VAL A 15 -6.08 -10.76 -2.59
C VAL A 15 -6.56 -12.21 -2.49
N PRO A 16 -6.25 -13.06 -3.48
CA PRO A 16 -6.73 -14.46 -3.45
C PRO A 16 -5.98 -15.33 -2.44
N ASP A 17 -4.77 -14.93 -2.05
CA ASP A 17 -3.92 -15.63 -1.09
C ASP A 17 -3.62 -14.70 0.09
N VAL A 18 -4.43 -14.76 1.14
CA VAL A 18 -4.27 -13.89 2.31
C VAL A 18 -2.94 -14.13 3.04
N PRO A 19 -2.49 -15.37 3.32
CA PRO A 19 -1.19 -15.57 3.94
C PRO A 19 -0.03 -15.01 3.13
N GLY A 20 -0.03 -15.22 1.82
CA GLY A 20 0.99 -14.68 0.92
C GLY A 20 0.96 -13.16 0.87
N ALA A 21 -0.23 -12.57 0.81
CA ALA A 21 -0.40 -11.11 0.83
C ALA A 21 0.04 -10.52 2.16
N LEU A 22 -0.29 -11.16 3.28
CA LEU A 22 0.14 -10.73 4.60
C LEU A 22 1.67 -10.66 4.66
N ALA A 23 2.37 -11.67 4.17
CA ALA A 23 3.83 -11.67 4.12
C ALA A 23 4.36 -10.53 3.23
N PHE A 24 3.79 -10.33 2.04
CA PHE A 24 4.23 -9.27 1.12
C PHE A 24 4.05 -7.88 1.74
N TYR A 25 2.87 -7.59 2.27
CA TYR A 25 2.57 -6.25 2.80
C TYR A 25 3.30 -5.96 4.11
N THR A 26 3.60 -6.96 4.94
CA THR A 26 4.34 -6.76 6.18
C THR A 26 5.85 -6.84 5.98
N GLU A 27 6.36 -7.89 5.39
CA GLU A 27 7.81 -8.13 5.26
C GLU A 27 8.44 -7.31 4.15
N THR A 28 7.72 -7.09 3.05
CA THR A 28 8.25 -6.39 1.88
C THR A 28 7.93 -4.91 1.92
N LEU A 29 6.70 -4.52 2.22
CA LEU A 29 6.28 -3.11 2.23
C LEU A 29 6.32 -2.45 3.61
N GLY A 30 6.49 -3.21 4.68
CA GLY A 30 6.75 -2.66 6.01
C GLY A 30 5.52 -2.30 6.83
N LEU A 31 4.33 -2.75 6.44
CA LEU A 31 3.13 -2.57 7.25
C LEU A 31 3.15 -3.52 8.46
N ASN A 32 2.41 -3.18 9.50
CA ASN A 32 2.30 -4.00 10.70
C ASN A 32 0.91 -4.62 10.80
N GLN A 33 0.84 -5.92 11.07
CA GLN A 33 -0.45 -6.58 11.24
C GLN A 33 -1.15 -6.08 12.52
N ASN A 34 -2.43 -5.72 12.37
CA ASN A 34 -3.32 -5.38 13.46
C ASN A 34 -4.22 -6.58 13.78
N PHE A 35 -4.08 -7.13 14.98
CA PHE A 35 -4.77 -8.36 15.37
C PHE A 35 -6.16 -8.12 15.96
N THR A 36 -6.68 -6.88 15.87
CA THR A 36 -8.03 -6.56 16.37
C THR A 36 -9.14 -6.85 15.37
N ARG A 37 -8.78 -7.33 14.18
CA ARG A 37 -9.77 -7.69 13.16
C ARG A 37 -10.71 -8.75 13.69
N PRO A 38 -12.05 -8.50 13.72
CA PRO A 38 -12.98 -9.55 14.11
C PRO A 38 -13.08 -10.63 13.03
N ASP A 39 -13.65 -11.77 13.41
CA ASP A 39 -13.98 -12.83 12.46
C ASP A 39 -15.25 -12.45 11.71
N PHE A 40 -15.09 -12.10 10.44
CA PHE A 40 -16.22 -11.75 9.57
C PHE A 40 -16.78 -12.96 8.82
N GLY A 41 -16.23 -14.16 9.03
CA GLY A 41 -16.64 -15.34 8.27
C GLY A 41 -15.98 -15.48 6.90
N PHE A 42 -15.01 -14.61 6.57
CA PHE A 42 -14.18 -14.72 5.36
C PHE A 42 -12.73 -14.36 5.69
N PRO A 43 -11.75 -14.87 4.92
CA PRO A 43 -10.35 -14.60 5.15
C PRO A 43 -10.02 -13.12 4.91
N GLY A 44 -9.09 -12.60 5.68
CA GLY A 44 -8.59 -11.23 5.52
C GLY A 44 -7.61 -10.88 6.61
N ALA A 45 -7.10 -9.66 6.56
CA ALA A 45 -6.20 -9.12 7.58
C ALA A 45 -6.30 -7.60 7.59
N TRP A 46 -6.03 -7.01 8.73
CA TRP A 46 -5.86 -5.57 8.89
C TRP A 46 -4.40 -5.25 9.11
N LEU A 47 -3.91 -4.23 8.42
CA LEU A 47 -2.51 -3.81 8.48
C LEU A 47 -2.45 -2.33 8.81
N ASP A 48 -1.55 -1.96 9.73
CA ASP A 48 -1.37 -0.57 10.14
C ASP A 48 -0.19 0.09 9.43
N THR A 49 -0.35 1.34 9.05
CA THR A 49 0.76 2.25 8.77
C THR A 49 1.23 2.90 10.07
N ALA A 50 2.39 3.59 10.03
CA ALA A 50 2.96 4.22 11.22
C ALA A 50 2.06 5.31 11.83
N ASN A 51 1.20 5.96 11.02
CA ASN A 51 0.30 7.01 11.51
C ASN A 51 -1.09 6.49 11.89
N GLY A 52 -1.30 5.17 11.94
CA GLY A 52 -2.55 4.57 12.37
C GLY A 52 -3.62 4.43 11.30
N GLN A 53 -3.36 4.75 10.04
CA GLN A 53 -4.23 4.39 8.93
C GLN A 53 -4.05 2.91 8.60
N GLN A 54 -5.01 2.32 7.89
CA GLN A 54 -5.00 0.88 7.68
C GLN A 54 -5.13 0.51 6.20
N VAL A 55 -4.55 -0.64 5.87
CA VAL A 55 -4.84 -1.39 4.64
C VAL A 55 -5.55 -2.67 5.08
N HIS A 56 -6.73 -2.92 4.53
CA HIS A 56 -7.50 -4.13 4.79
C HIS A 56 -7.32 -5.09 3.61
N LEU A 57 -6.88 -6.30 3.90
CA LEU A 57 -6.81 -7.38 2.93
C LEU A 57 -8.12 -8.17 3.00
N ILE A 58 -8.75 -8.37 1.85
CA ILE A 58 -9.97 -9.17 1.71
C ILE A 58 -9.62 -10.39 0.86
N GLY A 59 -9.89 -11.60 1.38
CA GLY A 59 -9.64 -12.83 0.65
C GLY A 59 -10.65 -13.02 -0.47
N ALA A 60 -10.31 -12.51 -1.65
CA ALA A 60 -11.13 -12.58 -2.86
C ALA A 60 -10.22 -12.35 -4.08
N ASP A 61 -10.74 -12.66 -5.27
CA ASP A 61 -10.00 -12.42 -6.51
C ASP A 61 -9.71 -10.93 -6.69
N ALA A 62 -8.48 -10.62 -7.09
CA ALA A 62 -8.09 -9.25 -7.39
C ALA A 62 -8.71 -8.83 -8.73
N PRO A 63 -9.28 -7.61 -8.82
CA PRO A 63 -9.80 -7.10 -10.08
C PRO A 63 -8.66 -6.74 -11.04
N PRO A 64 -8.94 -6.60 -12.35
CA PRO A 64 -7.95 -6.09 -13.30
C PRO A 64 -7.45 -4.70 -12.88
N THR A 65 -6.16 -4.45 -13.09
CA THR A 65 -5.55 -3.15 -12.80
C THR A 65 -5.86 -2.20 -13.96
N LEU A 66 -6.71 -1.20 -13.71
CA LEU A 66 -7.16 -0.22 -14.70
C LEU A 66 -6.79 1.21 -14.28
N GLY A 67 -5.75 1.36 -13.45
CA GLY A 67 -5.28 2.66 -12.95
C GLY A 67 -5.62 2.92 -11.50
N GLN A 68 -6.57 2.18 -10.91
CA GLN A 68 -6.87 2.32 -9.49
C GLN A 68 -5.69 1.83 -8.66
N HIS A 69 -5.33 2.59 -7.64
CA HIS A 69 -4.23 2.27 -6.75
C HIS A 69 -4.37 3.04 -5.44
N PHE A 70 -3.58 2.69 -4.46
CA PHE A 70 -3.39 3.50 -3.27
C PHE A 70 -1.91 3.82 -3.10
N ALA A 71 -1.61 4.85 -2.31
CA ALA A 71 -0.25 5.33 -2.11
C ALA A 71 0.18 5.13 -0.66
N LEU A 72 1.37 4.56 -0.48
CA LEU A 72 2.05 4.47 0.81
C LEU A 72 3.15 5.53 0.86
N VAL A 73 3.23 6.25 1.97
CA VAL A 73 4.23 7.31 2.18
C VAL A 73 5.46 6.72 2.87
N TYR A 74 6.63 6.98 2.29
CA TYR A 74 7.92 6.59 2.84
C TYR A 74 8.80 7.83 2.99
N ASP A 75 9.69 7.83 3.97
CA ASP A 75 10.59 8.96 4.20
C ASP A 75 11.67 9.09 3.13
N ASP A 76 12.17 7.97 2.62
CA ASP A 76 13.22 7.94 1.60
C ASP A 76 12.85 6.98 0.48
N LEU A 77 12.27 7.53 -0.57
CA LEU A 77 11.79 6.72 -1.71
C LEU A 77 12.92 6.02 -2.45
N ASP A 78 14.08 6.65 -2.60
CA ASP A 78 15.20 6.05 -3.31
C ASP A 78 15.70 4.78 -2.62
N VAL A 79 15.78 4.80 -1.29
CA VAL A 79 16.17 3.62 -0.49
C VAL A 79 15.14 2.50 -0.64
N VAL A 80 13.85 2.84 -0.55
CA VAL A 80 12.78 1.83 -0.68
C VAL A 80 12.79 1.18 -2.05
N VAL A 81 12.91 1.97 -3.12
CA VAL A 81 12.96 1.44 -4.49
C VAL A 81 14.18 0.54 -4.67
N ALA A 82 15.33 0.94 -4.16
CA ALA A 82 16.55 0.11 -4.24
C ALA A 82 16.39 -1.22 -3.51
N GLU A 83 15.81 -1.21 -2.31
CA GLU A 83 15.56 -2.45 -1.55
C GLU A 83 14.57 -3.38 -2.26
N LEU A 84 13.49 -2.84 -2.80
CA LEU A 84 12.49 -3.64 -3.51
C LEU A 84 13.08 -4.27 -4.77
N ARG A 85 13.86 -3.53 -5.52
CA ARG A 85 14.56 -4.04 -6.71
C ARG A 85 15.56 -5.14 -6.34
N GLN A 86 16.27 -4.98 -5.24
CA GLN A 86 17.21 -5.97 -4.74
C GLN A 86 16.50 -7.28 -4.34
N LYS A 87 15.26 -7.20 -3.88
CA LYS A 87 14.41 -8.36 -3.59
C LYS A 87 13.77 -8.98 -4.83
N GLY A 88 14.01 -8.42 -6.02
CA GLY A 88 13.52 -8.94 -7.29
C GLY A 88 12.20 -8.35 -7.78
N PHE A 89 11.68 -7.30 -7.16
CA PHE A 89 10.44 -6.65 -7.60
C PHE A 89 10.72 -5.62 -8.70
N GLU A 90 9.82 -5.55 -9.67
CA GLU A 90 9.82 -4.49 -10.67
C GLU A 90 9.18 -3.24 -10.11
N VAL A 91 9.95 -2.16 -10.03
CA VAL A 91 9.50 -0.88 -9.52
C VAL A 91 9.89 0.19 -10.52
N SER A 92 8.96 1.11 -10.84
CA SER A 92 9.26 2.22 -11.74
C SER A 92 10.31 3.16 -11.11
N ASP A 93 10.99 3.94 -11.95
CA ASP A 93 11.91 4.96 -11.45
C ASP A 93 11.15 6.02 -10.64
N PRO A 94 11.71 6.48 -9.52
CA PRO A 94 11.15 7.63 -8.83
C PRO A 94 11.13 8.87 -9.73
N ILE A 95 9.96 9.47 -9.86
CA ILE A 95 9.76 10.66 -10.68
C ILE A 95 9.10 11.77 -9.85
N PRO A 96 9.35 13.04 -10.18
CA PRO A 96 8.65 14.14 -9.54
C PRO A 96 7.16 14.16 -9.93
N VAL A 97 6.34 14.61 -9.00
CA VAL A 97 4.90 14.84 -9.22
C VAL A 97 4.72 16.32 -9.59
N GLY A 98 4.91 16.64 -10.87
CA GLY A 98 4.90 18.03 -11.33
C GLY A 98 5.84 18.89 -10.51
N GLU A 99 5.39 20.05 -10.06
CA GLU A 99 6.17 21.00 -9.25
C GLU A 99 5.83 20.94 -7.77
N THR A 100 5.20 19.87 -7.31
CA THR A 100 4.75 19.73 -5.92
C THR A 100 5.88 19.45 -4.93
N LYS A 101 7.09 19.13 -5.40
CA LYS A 101 8.22 18.59 -4.64
C LYS A 101 7.93 17.20 -4.04
N ARG A 102 6.85 16.57 -4.45
CA ARG A 102 6.55 15.16 -4.16
C ARG A 102 7.22 14.29 -5.19
N ARG A 103 7.49 13.03 -4.82
CA ARG A 103 8.05 12.02 -5.72
C ARG A 103 7.23 10.75 -5.61
N GLN A 104 7.15 10.01 -6.70
CA GLN A 104 6.36 8.79 -6.75
C GLN A 104 7.07 7.71 -7.58
N ALA A 105 6.81 6.47 -7.21
CA ALA A 105 7.16 5.28 -7.96
C ALA A 105 6.00 4.29 -7.86
N PHE A 106 5.95 3.32 -8.76
CA PHE A 106 4.83 2.38 -8.84
C PHE A 106 5.33 0.95 -8.93
N LEU A 107 4.57 0.05 -8.31
CA LEU A 107 4.69 -1.38 -8.50
C LEU A 107 3.30 -2.00 -8.42
N THR A 108 3.23 -3.28 -8.72
CA THR A 108 2.03 -4.09 -8.44
C THR A 108 2.38 -5.13 -7.37
N ASP A 109 1.38 -5.51 -6.58
CA ASP A 109 1.55 -6.67 -5.73
C ASP A 109 1.56 -7.95 -6.58
N PRO A 110 1.88 -9.14 -6.01
CA PRO A 110 1.93 -10.38 -6.80
C PRO A 110 0.62 -10.76 -7.51
N TRP A 111 -0.50 -10.14 -7.14
CA TRP A 111 -1.82 -10.43 -7.72
C TRP A 111 -2.33 -9.32 -8.64
N GLY A 112 -1.52 -8.30 -8.89
CA GLY A 112 -1.81 -7.24 -9.83
C GLY A 112 -2.46 -5.99 -9.24
N ASN A 113 -2.60 -5.87 -7.92
CA ASN A 113 -3.07 -4.63 -7.32
C ASN A 113 -2.02 -3.53 -7.47
N GLY A 114 -2.42 -2.36 -7.94
CA GLY A 114 -1.53 -1.21 -8.11
C GLY A 114 -1.19 -0.55 -6.78
N ILE A 115 0.09 -0.23 -6.60
CA ILE A 115 0.61 0.44 -5.41
C ILE A 115 1.49 1.59 -5.86
N GLU A 116 1.24 2.77 -5.30
CA GLU A 116 2.14 3.92 -5.41
C GLU A 116 3.01 3.99 -4.16
N LEU A 117 4.30 4.21 -4.37
CA LEU A 117 5.24 4.56 -3.31
C LEU A 117 5.47 6.06 -3.41
N HIS A 118 5.25 6.78 -2.33
CA HIS A 118 5.16 8.23 -2.33
C HIS A 118 6.10 8.84 -1.31
N GLN A 119 6.80 9.89 -1.69
CA GLN A 119 7.60 10.70 -0.77
C GLN A 119 7.07 12.11 -0.77
N ARG A 120 6.71 12.59 0.42
CA ARG A 120 6.29 13.99 0.60
C ARG A 120 7.51 14.91 0.62
N PRO A 121 7.33 16.21 0.34
CA PRO A 121 8.43 17.15 0.47
C PRO A 121 8.94 17.19 1.92
N PRO A 122 10.23 17.52 2.13
CA PRO A 122 10.74 17.74 3.49
C PRO A 122 9.95 18.84 4.20
N ALA A 123 9.79 18.68 5.52
CA ALA A 123 9.10 19.66 6.34
C ALA A 123 9.85 21.00 6.38
#